data_52e6ad40792e7dedb224e9a0d9a8cf99
#
_entry.id   52e6ad40792e7dedb224e9a0d9a8cf99
#
_cell.length_a   1.000
_cell.length_b   1.000
_cell.length_c   1.000
_cell.angle_alpha   90.00
_cell.angle_beta   90.00
_cell.angle_gamma   90.00
#
_symmetry.space_group_name_H-M   'P 1'
#
loop_
_entity.id
_entity.type
_entity.pdbx_description
1 polymer ?
#
loop_
_entity_poly.entity_id
_entity_poly.type
_entity_poly.pdbx_seq_one_letter_code
_entity_poly.pdbx_strand_id
1 'polypeptide(L)'
;MLFADYLDQWLEIVRARIKPATFGSYQGMVKSTIGPYFRKKELTLKELEARHIQQFYTEKLKTVTPNSVIHYHAVIYQALKYAMKTDMVPQNVAMKVDRPRKNSFQPTFLDAEQMQKLFEIVKGTRLELPVLVAAFYGLRRGEVLGLKWDAI
;
A
#
# COMPACT_ATOMS: atom_id res chain seq x y z
N MET A 1 -12.43 -20.52 -10.18
CA MET A 1 -11.20 -19.93 -9.58
C MET A 1 -11.60 -19.08 -8.41
N LEU A 2 -10.99 -19.27 -7.25
CA LEU A 2 -11.22 -18.41 -6.08
C LEU A 2 -10.72 -16.99 -6.36
N PHE A 3 -11.37 -15.99 -5.78
CA PHE A 3 -10.93 -14.59 -5.92
C PHE A 3 -9.53 -14.38 -5.35
N ALA A 4 -9.18 -15.06 -4.25
CA ALA A 4 -7.85 -15.00 -3.67
C ALA A 4 -6.76 -15.53 -4.64
N ASP A 5 -7.03 -16.63 -5.34
CA ASP A 5 -6.08 -17.22 -6.31
C ASP A 5 -5.96 -16.33 -7.56
N TYR A 6 -7.07 -15.69 -7.94
CA TYR A 6 -7.04 -14.68 -8.99
C TYR A 6 -6.13 -13.49 -8.62
N LEU A 7 -6.20 -13.02 -7.38
CA LEU A 7 -5.32 -11.93 -6.92
C LEU A 7 -3.83 -12.30 -7.00
N ASP A 8 -3.47 -13.55 -6.67
CA ASP A 8 -2.10 -14.04 -6.80
C ASP A 8 -1.66 -14.06 -8.29
N GLN A 9 -2.51 -14.55 -9.20
CA GLN A 9 -2.23 -14.51 -10.64
C GLN A 9 -2.13 -13.08 -11.18
N TRP A 10 -3.02 -12.19 -10.75
CA TRP A 10 -3.00 -10.79 -11.15
C TRP A 10 -1.72 -10.08 -10.71
N LEU A 11 -1.18 -10.39 -9.52
CA LEU A 11 0.10 -9.85 -9.06
C LEU A 11 1.24 -10.17 -10.04
N GLU A 12 1.32 -11.39 -10.56
CA GLU A 12 2.36 -11.76 -11.53
C GLU A 12 2.21 -10.97 -12.84
N ILE A 13 0.97 -10.72 -13.27
CA ILE A 13 0.68 -9.94 -14.48
C ILE A 13 1.13 -8.47 -14.33
N VAL A 14 0.88 -7.85 -13.17
CA VAL A 14 1.20 -6.43 -12.98
C VAL A 14 2.65 -6.19 -12.59
N ARG A 15 3.37 -7.21 -12.15
CA ARG A 15 4.77 -7.12 -11.73
C ARG A 15 5.66 -6.41 -12.76
N ALA A 16 5.49 -6.74 -14.04
CA ALA A 16 6.27 -6.13 -15.13
C ALA A 16 5.80 -4.71 -15.52
N ARG A 17 4.65 -4.25 -14.99
CA ARG A 17 4.01 -3.00 -15.41
C ARG A 17 4.09 -1.87 -14.39
N ILE A 18 4.50 -2.17 -13.16
CA ILE A 18 4.55 -1.21 -12.06
C ILE A 18 5.93 -1.18 -11.42
N LYS A 19 6.24 -0.06 -10.75
CA LYS A 19 7.54 0.09 -10.05
C LYS A 19 7.70 -0.97 -8.96
N PRO A 20 8.93 -1.46 -8.69
CA PRO A 20 9.19 -2.47 -7.66
C PRO A 20 8.62 -2.13 -6.28
N ALA A 21 8.73 -0.87 -5.84
CA ALA A 21 8.18 -0.43 -4.55
C ALA A 21 6.65 -0.54 -4.50
N THR A 22 5.96 -0.20 -5.61
CA THR A 22 4.49 -0.34 -5.72
C THR A 22 4.10 -1.82 -5.73
N PHE A 23 4.85 -2.65 -6.46
CA PHE A 23 4.62 -4.10 -6.48
C PHE A 23 4.77 -4.71 -5.08
N GLY A 24 5.84 -4.37 -4.35
CA GLY A 24 6.05 -4.84 -2.98
C GLY A 24 4.89 -4.46 -2.05
N SER A 25 4.36 -3.24 -2.18
CA SER A 25 3.17 -2.80 -1.43
C SER A 25 1.92 -3.61 -1.78
N TYR A 26 1.67 -3.84 -3.07
CA TYR A 26 0.52 -4.64 -3.53
C TYR A 26 0.63 -6.09 -3.05
N GLN A 27 1.81 -6.69 -3.24
CA GLN A 27 2.10 -8.05 -2.81
C GLN A 27 1.90 -8.22 -1.29
N GLY A 28 2.42 -7.28 -0.49
CA GLY A 28 2.21 -7.27 0.95
C GLY A 28 0.73 -7.26 1.32
N MET A 29 -0.06 -6.34 0.76
CA MET A 29 -1.50 -6.24 1.03
C MET A 29 -2.27 -7.50 0.60
N VAL A 30 -1.97 -8.03 -0.58
CA VAL A 30 -2.63 -9.24 -1.08
C VAL A 30 -2.27 -10.45 -0.22
N LYS A 31 -0.98 -10.70 0.02
CA LYS A 31 -0.53 -11.92 0.71
C LYS A 31 -0.84 -11.92 2.20
N SER A 32 -0.75 -10.76 2.87
CA SER A 32 -0.95 -10.69 4.33
C SER A 32 -2.37 -10.40 4.76
N THR A 33 -3.21 -9.81 3.92
CA THR A 33 -4.49 -9.29 4.37
C THR A 33 -5.68 -9.66 3.48
N ILE A 34 -5.63 -9.30 2.18
CA ILE A 34 -6.77 -9.46 1.28
C ILE A 34 -6.96 -10.95 0.92
N GLY A 35 -5.90 -11.60 0.44
CA GLY A 35 -5.93 -13.01 0.02
C GLY A 35 -6.39 -13.95 1.15
N PRO A 36 -5.77 -13.94 2.34
CA PRO A 36 -6.21 -14.76 3.47
C PRO A 36 -7.68 -14.58 3.85
N TYR A 37 -8.17 -13.33 3.83
CA TYR A 37 -9.57 -13.05 4.14
C TYR A 37 -10.52 -13.71 3.13
N PHE A 38 -10.32 -13.47 1.84
CA PHE A 38 -11.22 -14.02 0.82
C PHE A 38 -11.04 -15.52 0.60
N ARG A 39 -9.85 -16.07 0.86
CA ARG A 39 -9.63 -17.53 0.83
C ARG A 39 -10.44 -18.25 1.91
N LYS A 40 -10.50 -17.68 3.12
CA LYS A 40 -11.36 -18.21 4.21
C LYS A 40 -12.85 -18.15 3.87
N LYS A 41 -13.28 -17.23 3.00
CA LYS A 41 -14.68 -17.11 2.56
C LYS A 41 -15.00 -18.02 1.38
N GLU A 42 -14.01 -18.65 0.77
CA GLU A 42 -14.13 -19.56 -0.40
C GLU A 42 -14.87 -18.95 -1.60
N LEU A 43 -14.88 -17.61 -1.70
CA LEU A 43 -15.57 -16.89 -2.77
C LEU A 43 -14.84 -17.01 -4.09
N THR A 44 -15.54 -17.42 -5.13
CA THR A 44 -15.01 -17.37 -6.50
C THR A 44 -15.04 -15.95 -7.06
N LEU A 45 -14.23 -15.69 -8.09
CA LEU A 45 -14.18 -14.40 -8.76
C LEU A 45 -15.55 -13.98 -9.34
N LYS A 46 -16.35 -14.94 -9.81
CA LYS A 46 -17.69 -14.69 -10.39
C LYS A 46 -18.76 -14.44 -9.32
N GLU A 47 -18.62 -15.01 -8.16
CA GLU A 47 -19.55 -14.84 -7.03
C GLU A 47 -19.25 -13.60 -6.19
N LEU A 48 -18.12 -12.94 -6.47
CA LEU A 48 -17.73 -11.75 -5.73
C LEU A 48 -18.70 -10.60 -6.00
N GLU A 49 -19.35 -10.12 -4.97
CA GLU A 49 -20.28 -9.01 -4.99
C GLU A 49 -19.76 -7.82 -4.16
N ALA A 50 -20.32 -6.62 -4.40
CA ALA A 50 -19.99 -5.41 -3.65
C ALA A 50 -20.15 -5.59 -2.13
N ARG A 51 -21.20 -6.33 -1.69
CA ARG A 51 -21.44 -6.61 -0.26
C ARG A 51 -20.29 -7.36 0.40
N HIS A 52 -19.63 -8.28 -0.30
CA HIS A 52 -18.49 -9.04 0.24
C HIS A 52 -17.27 -8.15 0.47
N ILE A 53 -17.04 -7.21 -0.45
CA ILE A 53 -15.96 -6.22 -0.33
C ILE A 53 -16.30 -5.21 0.79
N GLN A 54 -17.55 -4.76 0.88
CA GLN A 54 -18.00 -3.86 1.95
C GLN A 54 -17.86 -4.50 3.33
N GLN A 55 -18.20 -5.78 3.47
CA GLN A 55 -18.00 -6.54 4.71
C GLN A 55 -16.52 -6.63 5.08
N PHE A 56 -15.65 -6.89 4.10
CA PHE A 56 -14.21 -6.87 4.32
C PHE A 56 -13.73 -5.52 4.88
N TYR A 57 -14.20 -4.39 4.33
CA TYR A 57 -13.82 -3.07 4.85
C TYR A 57 -14.32 -2.86 6.28
N THR A 58 -15.57 -3.21 6.56
CA THR A 58 -16.16 -3.08 7.91
C THR A 58 -15.37 -3.90 8.94
N GLU A 59 -14.98 -5.11 8.59
CA GLU A 59 -14.17 -5.96 9.48
C GLU A 59 -12.75 -5.39 9.66
N LYS A 60 -12.12 -4.90 8.59
CA LYS A 60 -10.76 -4.35 8.66
C LYS A 60 -10.69 -3.01 9.41
N LEU A 61 -11.70 -2.17 9.31
CA LEU A 61 -11.75 -0.90 10.06
C LEU A 61 -11.71 -1.07 11.58
N LYS A 62 -11.99 -2.29 12.09
CA LYS A 62 -11.83 -2.59 13.53
C LYS A 62 -10.36 -2.71 13.96
N THR A 63 -9.44 -2.94 13.02
CA THR A 63 -8.03 -3.27 13.33
C THR A 63 -7.02 -2.39 12.60
N VAL A 64 -7.42 -1.69 11.55
CA VAL A 64 -6.54 -0.83 10.75
C VAL A 64 -7.18 0.55 10.50
N THR A 65 -6.35 1.50 10.10
CA THR A 65 -6.82 2.87 9.80
C THR A 65 -7.65 2.93 8.52
N PRO A 66 -8.56 3.92 8.38
CA PRO A 66 -9.30 4.17 7.14
C PRO A 66 -8.39 4.30 5.92
N ASN A 67 -7.22 4.92 6.06
CA ASN A 67 -6.26 5.05 4.97
C ASN A 67 -5.75 3.69 4.48
N SER A 68 -5.54 2.71 5.38
CA SER A 68 -5.17 1.35 5.01
C SER A 68 -6.25 0.67 4.18
N VAL A 69 -7.51 0.83 4.58
CA VAL A 69 -8.67 0.28 3.82
C VAL A 69 -8.79 0.92 2.44
N ILE A 70 -8.50 2.21 2.31
CA ILE A 70 -8.44 2.89 1.00
C ILE A 70 -7.37 2.27 0.11
N HIS A 71 -6.21 1.90 0.66
CA HIS A 71 -5.17 1.20 -0.11
C HIS A 71 -5.60 -0.21 -0.50
N TYR A 72 -6.28 -0.96 0.38
CA TYR A 72 -6.86 -2.26 0.01
C TYR A 72 -7.90 -2.13 -1.10
N HIS A 73 -8.76 -1.10 -1.02
CA HIS A 73 -9.70 -0.81 -2.10
C HIS A 73 -8.98 -0.58 -3.43
N ALA A 74 -7.90 0.21 -3.45
CA ALA A 74 -7.16 0.50 -4.67
C ALA A 74 -6.62 -0.79 -5.32
N VAL A 75 -6.09 -1.73 -4.53
CA VAL A 75 -5.60 -3.03 -5.03
C VAL A 75 -6.75 -3.86 -5.60
N ILE A 76 -7.85 -4.05 -4.84
CA ILE A 76 -9.03 -4.81 -5.27
C ILE A 76 -9.63 -4.21 -6.55
N TYR A 77 -9.76 -2.87 -6.57
CA TYR A 77 -10.30 -2.16 -7.73
C TYR A 77 -9.46 -2.39 -8.99
N GLN A 78 -8.13 -2.30 -8.90
CA GLN A 78 -7.22 -2.50 -10.03
C GLN A 78 -7.25 -3.96 -10.53
N ALA A 79 -7.28 -4.91 -9.61
CA ALA A 79 -7.40 -6.32 -9.96
C ALA A 79 -8.72 -6.60 -10.70
N LEU A 80 -9.85 -6.13 -10.16
CA LEU A 80 -11.15 -6.32 -10.80
C LEU A 80 -11.31 -5.53 -12.11
N LYS A 81 -10.68 -4.35 -12.22
CA LYS A 81 -10.61 -3.60 -13.49
C LYS A 81 -9.91 -4.42 -14.57
N TYR A 82 -8.84 -5.12 -14.20
CA TYR A 82 -8.14 -6.01 -15.13
C TYR A 82 -9.00 -7.24 -15.48
N ALA A 83 -9.67 -7.87 -14.50
CA ALA A 83 -10.58 -8.99 -14.74
C ALA A 83 -11.72 -8.61 -15.70
N MET A 84 -12.27 -7.41 -15.54
CA MET A 84 -13.30 -6.87 -16.45
C MET A 84 -12.73 -6.63 -17.86
N LYS A 85 -11.50 -6.09 -17.96
CA LYS A 85 -10.85 -5.85 -19.27
C LYS A 85 -10.54 -7.16 -20.02
N THR A 86 -10.40 -8.27 -19.32
CA THR A 86 -10.10 -9.59 -19.88
C THR A 86 -11.33 -10.52 -19.89
N ASP A 87 -12.53 -9.96 -19.82
CA ASP A 87 -13.83 -10.65 -19.89
C ASP A 87 -14.02 -11.79 -18.85
N MET A 88 -13.23 -11.78 -17.77
CA MET A 88 -13.38 -12.75 -16.67
C MET A 88 -14.59 -12.45 -15.80
N VAL A 89 -14.97 -11.17 -15.70
CA VAL A 89 -16.16 -10.68 -15.01
C VAL A 89 -16.85 -9.59 -15.84
N PRO A 90 -18.20 -9.48 -15.79
CA PRO A 90 -18.95 -8.51 -16.60
C PRO A 90 -18.80 -7.06 -16.09
N GLN A 91 -18.45 -6.87 -14.82
CA GLN A 91 -18.34 -5.56 -14.19
C GLN A 91 -17.34 -5.57 -13.03
N ASN A 92 -16.80 -4.38 -12.73
CA ASN A 92 -15.98 -4.19 -11.53
C ASN A 92 -16.87 -3.85 -10.33
N VAL A 93 -17.16 -4.84 -9.50
CA VAL A 93 -18.05 -4.67 -8.33
C VAL A 93 -17.46 -3.75 -7.25
N ALA A 94 -16.14 -3.51 -7.25
CA ALA A 94 -15.53 -2.54 -6.33
C ALA A 94 -15.92 -1.08 -6.63
N MET A 95 -16.49 -0.80 -7.81
CA MET A 95 -17.03 0.54 -8.12
C MET A 95 -18.27 0.88 -7.29
N LYS A 96 -18.99 -0.12 -6.80
CA LYS A 96 -20.24 0.03 -6.05
C LYS A 96 -20.04 0.03 -4.53
N VAL A 97 -18.79 0.07 -4.07
CA VAL A 97 -18.44 -0.05 -2.64
C VAL A 97 -18.11 1.33 -2.07
N ASP A 98 -18.66 1.63 -0.90
CA ASP A 98 -18.36 2.86 -0.18
C ASP A 98 -16.99 2.78 0.49
N ARG A 99 -16.14 3.72 0.12
CA ARG A 99 -14.82 3.86 0.72
C ARG A 99 -14.90 4.68 2.01
N PRO A 100 -14.14 4.33 3.05
CA PRO A 100 -14.06 5.17 4.24
C PRO A 100 -13.47 6.55 3.88
N ARG A 101 -13.83 7.56 4.68
CA ARG A 101 -13.23 8.89 4.55
C ARG A 101 -11.75 8.85 4.93
N LYS A 102 -10.93 9.53 4.15
CA LYS A 102 -9.50 9.65 4.42
C LYS A 102 -9.29 10.44 5.72
N ASN A 103 -8.50 9.90 6.63
CA ASN A 103 -8.00 10.66 7.76
C ASN A 103 -6.91 11.64 7.28
N SER A 104 -7.06 12.93 7.58
CA SER A 104 -6.01 13.92 7.35
C SER A 104 -4.88 13.66 8.34
N PHE A 105 -3.67 13.46 7.80
CA PHE A 105 -2.47 13.46 8.63
C PHE A 105 -2.01 14.91 8.83
N GLN A 106 -1.86 15.31 10.08
CA GLN A 106 -1.18 16.56 10.42
C GLN A 106 0.28 16.23 10.72
N PRO A 107 1.23 16.67 9.88
CA PRO A 107 2.63 16.43 10.13
C PRO A 107 3.08 17.22 11.37
N THR A 108 3.82 16.57 12.26
CA THR A 108 4.58 17.23 13.32
C THR A 108 6.00 17.44 12.83
N PHE A 109 6.55 18.61 13.10
CA PHE A 109 7.91 18.97 12.74
C PHE A 109 8.76 18.99 14.01
N LEU A 110 10.04 18.58 13.89
CA LEU A 110 10.99 18.74 14.97
C LEU A 110 11.37 20.22 15.09
N ASP A 111 11.40 20.74 16.30
CA ASP A 111 11.99 22.05 16.57
C ASP A 111 13.51 21.99 16.59
N ALA A 112 14.18 23.14 16.78
CA ALA A 112 15.63 23.25 16.71
C ALA A 112 16.32 22.41 17.81
N GLU A 113 15.76 22.37 19.02
CA GLU A 113 16.30 21.60 20.16
C GLU A 113 16.17 20.09 19.90
N GLN A 114 15.02 19.66 19.42
CA GLN A 114 14.77 18.25 19.05
C GLN A 114 15.67 17.81 17.90
N MET A 115 15.91 18.69 16.93
CA MET A 115 16.81 18.41 15.81
C MET A 115 18.25 18.25 16.27
N GLN A 116 18.72 19.11 17.18
CA GLN A 116 20.05 18.99 17.78
C GLN A 116 20.22 17.68 18.54
N LYS A 117 19.24 17.31 19.36
CA LYS A 117 19.22 16.00 20.05
C LYS A 117 19.28 14.83 19.07
N LEU A 118 18.54 14.92 17.95
CA LEU A 118 18.58 13.89 16.90
C LEU A 118 20.00 13.75 16.33
N PHE A 119 20.69 14.86 16.03
CA PHE A 119 22.05 14.82 15.52
C PHE A 119 23.04 14.20 16.51
N GLU A 120 22.89 14.50 17.80
CA GLU A 120 23.71 13.87 18.85
C GLU A 120 23.49 12.35 18.93
N ILE A 121 22.24 11.90 18.85
CA ILE A 121 21.88 10.48 18.91
C ILE A 121 22.45 9.70 17.71
N VAL A 122 22.41 10.27 16.51
CA VAL A 122 22.88 9.56 15.31
C VAL A 122 24.38 9.66 15.09
N LYS A 123 25.07 10.51 15.82
CA LYS A 123 26.52 10.76 15.70
C LYS A 123 27.32 9.46 15.84
N GLY A 124 28.24 9.20 14.92
CA GLY A 124 29.06 7.98 14.89
C GLY A 124 28.31 6.72 14.45
N THR A 125 27.02 6.81 14.13
CA THR A 125 26.24 5.68 13.59
C THR A 125 26.18 5.73 12.07
N ARG A 126 25.76 4.62 11.44
CA ARG A 126 25.52 4.55 9.99
C ARG A 126 24.37 5.48 9.52
N LEU A 127 23.59 6.03 10.43
CA LEU A 127 22.48 6.94 10.11
C LEU A 127 22.89 8.41 10.14
N GLU A 128 24.09 8.75 10.63
CA GLU A 128 24.55 10.13 10.78
C GLU A 128 24.47 10.89 9.42
N LEU A 129 25.20 10.40 8.43
CA LEU A 129 25.22 11.06 7.10
C LEU A 129 23.85 11.11 6.44
N PRO A 130 23.05 10.02 6.35
CA PRO A 130 21.69 10.08 5.83
C PRO A 130 20.79 11.09 6.52
N VAL A 131 20.84 11.20 7.84
CA VAL A 131 20.02 12.13 8.61
C VAL A 131 20.46 13.57 8.37
N LEU A 132 21.77 13.85 8.39
CA LEU A 132 22.30 15.18 8.09
C LEU A 132 21.90 15.65 6.69
N VAL A 133 22.11 14.82 5.68
CA VAL A 133 21.75 15.14 4.29
C VAL A 133 20.24 15.38 4.15
N ALA A 134 19.40 14.54 4.78
CA ALA A 134 17.95 14.75 4.77
C ALA A 134 17.55 16.08 5.44
N ALA A 135 18.17 16.41 6.58
CA ALA A 135 17.83 17.60 7.35
C ALA A 135 18.27 18.90 6.65
N PHE A 136 19.49 18.95 6.12
CA PHE A 136 20.03 20.16 5.49
C PHE A 136 19.48 20.43 4.10
N TYR A 137 19.20 19.39 3.31
CA TYR A 137 18.73 19.53 1.92
C TYR A 137 17.23 19.25 1.76
N GLY A 138 16.52 18.88 2.81
CA GLY A 138 15.08 18.59 2.74
C GLY A 138 14.74 17.37 1.88
N LEU A 139 15.68 16.44 1.70
CA LEU A 139 15.51 15.28 0.84
C LEU A 139 14.59 14.23 1.45
N ARG A 140 13.76 13.62 0.62
CA ARG A 140 12.94 12.47 1.04
C ARG A 140 13.83 11.24 1.25
N ARG A 141 13.40 10.33 2.13
CA ARG A 141 14.12 9.08 2.40
C ARG A 141 14.60 8.35 1.15
N GLY A 142 13.75 8.25 0.12
CA GLY A 142 14.11 7.58 -1.13
C GLY A 142 15.16 8.33 -1.95
N GLU A 143 15.19 9.64 -1.86
CA GLU A 143 16.19 10.50 -2.50
C GLU A 143 17.54 10.37 -1.79
N VAL A 144 17.54 10.40 -0.45
CA VAL A 144 18.76 10.18 0.36
C VAL A 144 19.40 8.83 0.07
N LEU A 145 18.58 7.75 0.09
CA LEU A 145 19.06 6.38 -0.14
C LEU A 145 19.45 6.12 -1.60
N GLY A 146 19.00 6.95 -2.53
CA GLY A 146 19.35 6.88 -3.95
C GLY A 146 20.52 7.76 -4.36
N LEU A 147 21.08 8.59 -3.45
CA LEU A 147 22.25 9.40 -3.73
C LEU A 147 23.45 8.51 -4.06
N LYS A 148 24.14 8.90 -5.12
CA LYS A 148 25.40 8.29 -5.52
C LYS A 148 26.55 9.23 -5.17
N TRP A 149 27.73 8.69 -4.95
CA TRP A 149 28.92 9.49 -4.61
C TRP A 149 29.37 10.45 -5.73
N ASP A 150 28.99 10.17 -6.96
CA ASP A 150 29.24 11.02 -8.13
C ASP A 150 28.26 12.21 -8.23
N ALA A 151 27.28 12.29 -7.36
CA ALA A 151 26.29 13.38 -7.31
C ALA A 151 26.52 14.38 -6.15
N ILE A 152 27.65 14.25 -5.42
CA ILE A 152 28.01 15.10 -4.27
C ILE A 152 29.21 15.98 -4.63
#